data_50b47d89945190f0decc004557de546f
#
_entry.id   50b47d89945190f0decc004557de546f
#
_cell.length_a   1.000
_cell.length_b   1.000
_cell.length_c   1.000
_cell.angle_alpha   90.00
_cell.angle_beta   90.00
_cell.angle_gamma   90.00
#
_symmetry.space_group_name_H-M   'P 1'
#
loop_
_entity.id
_entity.type
_entity.pdbx_description
1 polymer ?
#
loop_
_entity_poly.entity_id
_entity_poly.type
_entity_poly.pdbx_seq_one_letter_code
_entity_poly.pdbx_strand_id
1 'polypeptide(L)'
;MTIPMTKVARQAKITDLLQRQAVRSQPELAKLLAESGVEVTQATLSRDLDELGALKLRAEDGSLVYALPGEGGGRIPLARLGTGESPAARLNRIAEELLVSAEASANLVIVRTPPGAAQFLASAIDHADWESILGTVAGDDTILVISRDPQGGRSVADSLLNIANRKGS
;
A
#
# COMPACT_ATOMS: atom_id res chain seq x y z
N MET A 1 -8.93 -7.35 -12.12
CA MET A 1 -7.49 -7.28 -12.51
C MET A 1 -6.95 -8.70 -12.63
N THR A 2 -6.33 -9.03 -13.73
CA THR A 2 -5.71 -10.35 -13.93
C THR A 2 -4.23 -10.26 -13.56
N ILE A 3 -3.77 -11.17 -12.69
CA ILE A 3 -2.37 -11.26 -12.30
C ILE A 3 -1.73 -12.37 -13.14
N PRO A 4 -0.70 -12.08 -13.96
CA PRO A 4 -0.02 -13.11 -14.72
C PRO A 4 0.78 -14.03 -13.78
N MET A 5 0.92 -15.31 -14.15
CA MET A 5 1.65 -16.32 -13.37
C MET A 5 3.18 -16.22 -13.55
N THR A 6 3.69 -15.00 -13.63
CA THR A 6 5.14 -14.75 -13.72
C THR A 6 5.77 -14.65 -12.33
N LYS A 7 7.07 -14.94 -12.26
CA LYS A 7 7.85 -14.77 -11.02
C LYS A 7 7.75 -13.34 -10.48
N VAL A 8 7.89 -12.35 -11.36
CA VAL A 8 7.84 -10.93 -10.98
C VAL A 8 6.48 -10.56 -10.41
N ALA A 9 5.38 -10.96 -11.06
CA ALA A 9 4.03 -10.70 -10.58
C ALA A 9 3.75 -11.41 -9.25
N ARG A 10 4.21 -12.64 -9.09
CA ARG A 10 4.08 -13.40 -7.84
C ARG A 10 4.85 -12.74 -6.70
N GLN A 11 6.11 -12.37 -6.92
CA GLN A 11 6.93 -11.70 -5.90
C GLN A 11 6.38 -10.32 -5.53
N ALA A 12 5.86 -9.57 -6.50
CA ALA A 12 5.17 -8.30 -6.23
C ALA A 12 3.93 -8.51 -5.35
N LYS A 13 3.16 -9.59 -5.59
CA LYS A 13 1.99 -9.92 -4.77
C LYS A 13 2.39 -10.37 -3.36
N ILE A 14 3.45 -11.14 -3.21
CA ILE A 14 3.99 -11.50 -1.89
C ILE A 14 4.38 -10.23 -1.12
N THR A 15 5.12 -9.34 -1.75
CA THR A 15 5.54 -8.06 -1.16
C THR A 15 4.33 -7.24 -0.69
N ASP A 16 3.32 -7.09 -1.54
CA ASP A 16 2.08 -6.38 -1.21
C ASP A 16 1.37 -6.99 0.01
N LEU A 17 1.22 -8.32 0.05
CA LEU A 17 0.58 -9.01 1.17
C LEU A 17 1.35 -8.84 2.48
N LEU A 18 2.67 -8.96 2.45
CA LEU A 18 3.51 -8.80 3.65
C LEU A 18 3.55 -7.35 4.17
N GLN A 19 3.30 -6.37 3.29
CA GLN A 19 3.21 -4.97 3.68
C GLN A 19 1.83 -4.60 4.28
N ARG A 20 0.76 -5.28 3.84
CA ARG A 20 -0.61 -4.96 4.24
C ARG A 20 -1.03 -5.61 5.55
N GLN A 21 -0.52 -6.80 5.85
CA GLN A 21 -0.96 -7.57 7.01
C GLN A 21 0.16 -8.42 7.60
N ALA A 22 0.00 -8.74 8.88
CA ALA A 22 0.90 -9.64 9.57
C ALA A 22 0.71 -11.08 9.09
N VAL A 23 1.73 -11.67 8.50
CA VAL A 23 1.74 -13.06 8.04
C VAL A 23 2.74 -13.85 8.88
N ARG A 24 2.29 -14.91 9.51
CA ARG A 24 3.07 -15.66 10.51
C ARG A 24 3.72 -16.92 9.96
N SER A 25 3.18 -17.48 8.86
CA SER A 25 3.64 -18.76 8.31
C SER A 25 3.55 -18.82 6.80
N GLN A 26 4.33 -19.73 6.21
CA GLN A 26 4.25 -19.99 4.76
C GLN A 26 2.88 -20.54 4.33
N PRO A 27 2.24 -21.48 5.06
CA PRO A 27 0.87 -21.91 4.73
C PRO A 27 -0.15 -20.77 4.72
N GLU A 28 -0.06 -19.84 5.67
CA GLU A 28 -0.91 -18.65 5.71
C GLU A 28 -0.68 -17.77 4.47
N LEU A 29 0.56 -17.52 4.10
CA LEU A 29 0.90 -16.76 2.90
C LEU A 29 0.42 -17.45 1.62
N ALA A 30 0.58 -18.77 1.52
CA ALA A 30 0.09 -19.55 0.38
C ALA A 30 -1.43 -19.44 0.23
N LYS A 31 -2.17 -19.48 1.34
CA LYS A 31 -3.62 -19.28 1.34
C LYS A 31 -4.02 -17.90 0.83
N LEU A 32 -3.38 -16.84 1.32
CA LEU A 32 -3.63 -15.46 0.88
C LEU A 32 -3.31 -15.26 -0.60
N LEU A 33 -2.25 -15.89 -1.10
CA LEU A 33 -1.91 -15.88 -2.52
C LEU A 33 -2.99 -16.59 -3.34
N ALA A 34 -3.46 -17.76 -2.91
CA ALA A 34 -4.52 -18.50 -3.59
C ALA A 34 -5.83 -17.72 -3.64
N GLU A 35 -6.21 -17.04 -2.56
CA GLU A 35 -7.37 -16.13 -2.51
C GLU A 35 -7.24 -14.96 -3.51
N SER A 36 -6.00 -14.58 -3.84
CA SER A 36 -5.69 -13.57 -4.85
C SER A 36 -5.54 -14.14 -6.27
N GLY A 37 -5.82 -15.44 -6.46
CA GLY A 37 -5.68 -16.10 -7.76
C GLY A 37 -4.27 -16.55 -8.11
N VAL A 38 -3.36 -16.58 -7.15
CA VAL A 38 -1.96 -17.00 -7.35
C VAL A 38 -1.71 -18.30 -6.60
N GLU A 39 -1.64 -19.40 -7.35
CA GLU A 39 -1.26 -20.71 -6.79
C GLU A 39 0.26 -20.88 -6.81
N VAL A 40 0.82 -21.38 -5.71
CA VAL A 40 2.26 -21.56 -5.55
C VAL A 40 2.56 -22.81 -4.73
N THR A 41 3.61 -23.55 -5.13
CA THR A 41 4.11 -24.65 -4.32
C THR A 41 4.93 -24.12 -3.14
N GLN A 42 5.03 -24.91 -2.06
CA GLN A 42 5.83 -24.56 -0.89
C GLN A 42 7.31 -24.31 -1.26
N ALA A 43 7.88 -25.11 -2.14
CA ALA A 43 9.25 -24.93 -2.58
C ALA A 43 9.47 -23.60 -3.33
N THR A 44 8.54 -23.23 -4.20
CA THR A 44 8.58 -21.96 -4.93
C THR A 44 8.40 -20.78 -3.98
N LEU A 45 7.44 -20.87 -3.04
CA LEU A 45 7.21 -19.82 -2.06
C LEU A 45 8.42 -19.60 -1.15
N SER A 46 9.07 -20.68 -0.71
CA SER A 46 10.28 -20.60 0.11
C SER A 46 11.41 -19.89 -0.65
N ARG A 47 11.63 -20.23 -1.93
CA ARG A 47 12.63 -19.56 -2.77
C ARG A 47 12.30 -18.07 -2.99
N ASP A 48 11.06 -17.76 -3.25
CA ASP A 48 10.62 -16.36 -3.42
C ASP A 48 10.87 -15.53 -2.16
N LEU A 49 10.57 -16.07 -0.97
CA LEU A 49 10.83 -15.41 0.31
C LEU A 49 12.34 -15.19 0.52
N ASP A 50 13.17 -16.18 0.21
CA ASP A 50 14.63 -16.07 0.30
C ASP A 50 15.18 -14.99 -0.65
N GLU A 51 14.72 -14.98 -1.89
CA GLU A 51 15.13 -13.98 -2.89
C GLU A 51 14.69 -12.56 -2.54
N LEU A 52 13.51 -12.42 -1.93
CA LEU A 52 12.99 -11.13 -1.44
C LEU A 52 13.69 -10.68 -0.15
N GLY A 53 14.52 -11.52 0.46
CA GLY A 53 15.18 -11.21 1.71
C GLY A 53 14.22 -11.18 2.91
N ALA A 54 13.10 -11.90 2.84
CA ALA A 54 12.11 -11.95 3.91
C ALA A 54 12.70 -12.59 5.17
N LEU A 55 12.49 -11.96 6.30
CA LEU A 55 12.91 -12.42 7.62
C LEU A 55 11.71 -12.52 8.55
N LYS A 56 11.77 -13.42 9.53
CA LYS A 56 10.80 -13.43 10.62
C LYS A 56 11.27 -12.50 11.72
N LEU A 57 10.46 -11.50 12.04
CA LEU A 57 10.67 -10.56 13.11
C LEU A 57 9.60 -10.74 14.19
N ARG A 58 9.96 -10.43 15.44
CA ARG A 58 9.01 -10.45 16.55
C ARG A 58 8.14 -9.19 16.50
N ALA A 59 6.84 -9.37 16.42
CA ALA A 59 5.84 -8.32 16.54
C ALA A 59 5.64 -7.90 18.01
N GLU A 60 4.92 -6.80 18.24
CA GLU A 60 4.66 -6.29 19.60
C GLU A 60 3.89 -7.30 20.49
N ASP A 61 3.03 -8.11 19.89
CA ASP A 61 2.30 -9.18 20.58
C ASP A 61 3.15 -10.41 20.90
N GLY A 62 4.46 -10.37 20.56
CA GLY A 62 5.40 -11.49 20.75
C GLY A 62 5.36 -12.54 19.64
N SER A 63 4.45 -12.48 18.69
CA SER A 63 4.40 -13.41 17.56
C SER A 63 5.51 -13.12 16.54
N LEU A 64 5.93 -14.15 15.79
CA LEU A 64 6.86 -14.00 14.68
C LEU A 64 6.09 -13.76 13.39
N VAL A 65 6.44 -12.71 12.66
CA VAL A 65 5.82 -12.34 11.39
C VAL A 65 6.89 -12.13 10.32
N TYR A 66 6.53 -12.42 9.06
CA TYR A 66 7.40 -12.14 7.93
C TYR A 66 7.50 -10.63 7.69
N ALA A 67 8.73 -10.17 7.45
CA ALA A 67 9.04 -8.79 7.12
C ALA A 67 10.04 -8.75 5.98
N LEU A 68 9.94 -7.73 5.15
CA LEU A 68 10.86 -7.48 4.04
C LEU A 68 11.84 -6.36 4.40
N PRO A 69 13.07 -6.39 3.88
CA PRO A 69 13.98 -5.27 4.02
C PRO A 69 13.36 -4.02 3.37
N GLY A 70 13.46 -2.89 4.05
CA GLY A 70 13.02 -1.60 3.51
C GLY A 70 13.92 -1.12 2.37
N GLU A 71 13.37 -0.37 1.43
CA GLU A 71 14.18 0.34 0.44
C GLU A 71 15.17 1.27 1.15
N GLY A 72 16.46 1.18 0.77
CA GLY A 72 17.52 1.99 1.37
C GLY A 72 18.28 1.34 2.53
N GLY A 73 18.12 0.01 2.76
CA GLY A 73 18.87 -0.73 3.77
C GLY A 73 18.49 -0.40 5.22
N GLY A 74 17.46 0.40 5.41
CA GLY A 74 16.84 0.63 6.71
C GLY A 74 16.03 -0.58 7.15
N ARG A 75 16.11 -0.94 8.42
CA ARG A 75 15.16 -1.88 9.03
C ARG A 75 13.75 -1.39 8.73
N ILE A 76 12.85 -2.29 8.31
CA ILE A 76 11.43 -1.98 8.26
C ILE A 76 11.08 -1.36 9.61
N PRO A 77 10.55 -0.13 9.67
CA PRO A 77 10.18 0.43 10.96
C PRO A 77 9.23 -0.54 11.65
N LEU A 78 9.56 -0.98 12.86
CA LEU A 78 8.66 -1.76 13.72
C LEU A 78 7.28 -1.11 13.83
N ALA A 79 7.20 0.19 13.60
CA ALA A 79 5.97 0.96 13.49
C ALA A 79 4.96 0.41 12.45
N ARG A 80 5.42 -0.35 11.45
CA ARG A 80 4.50 -1.05 10.52
C ARG A 80 4.02 -2.40 11.04
N LEU A 81 4.73 -2.98 11.99
CA LEU A 81 4.42 -4.30 12.54
C LEU A 81 3.60 -4.24 13.83
N GLY A 82 3.44 -3.06 14.43
CA GLY A 82 2.94 -2.97 15.79
C GLY A 82 1.99 -1.84 16.14
N THR A 83 1.75 -0.84 15.30
CA THR A 83 0.88 0.26 15.71
C THR A 83 -0.61 -0.06 15.64
N GLY A 84 -1.00 -1.20 15.07
CA GLY A 84 -2.42 -1.49 14.84
C GLY A 84 -3.14 -0.44 13.98
N GLU A 85 -2.39 0.52 13.42
CA GLU A 85 -2.94 1.57 12.56
C GLU A 85 -3.45 0.95 11.26
N SER A 86 -4.75 1.05 11.01
CA SER A 86 -5.33 0.58 9.75
C SER A 86 -4.80 1.40 8.57
N PRO A 87 -4.80 0.83 7.35
CA PRO A 87 -4.45 1.60 6.14
C PRO A 87 -5.27 2.89 5.99
N ALA A 88 -6.55 2.86 6.36
CA ALA A 88 -7.40 4.03 6.33
C ALA A 88 -6.98 5.10 7.35
N ALA A 89 -6.65 4.71 8.57
CA ALA A 89 -6.17 5.63 9.61
C ALA A 89 -4.81 6.24 9.22
N ARG A 90 -3.93 5.45 8.63
CA ARG A 90 -2.65 5.92 8.10
C ARG A 90 -2.83 6.94 6.99
N LEU A 91 -3.72 6.67 6.02
CA LEU A 91 -4.03 7.62 4.96
C LEU A 91 -4.58 8.93 5.52
N ASN A 92 -5.52 8.86 6.47
CA ASN A 92 -6.08 10.04 7.11
C ASN A 92 -4.97 10.92 7.73
N ARG A 93 -4.12 10.33 8.53
CA ARG A 93 -3.01 11.05 9.18
C ARG A 93 -2.04 11.68 8.17
N ILE A 94 -1.65 10.94 7.16
CA ILE A 94 -0.71 11.41 6.15
C ILE A 94 -1.35 12.51 5.28
N ALA A 95 -2.63 12.35 4.91
CA ALA A 95 -3.34 13.37 4.14
C ALA A 95 -3.51 14.68 4.93
N GLU A 96 -3.80 14.61 6.22
CA GLU A 96 -3.85 15.80 7.08
C GLU A 96 -2.52 16.58 7.10
N GLU A 97 -1.40 15.87 7.04
CA GLU A 97 -0.07 16.48 7.10
C GLU A 97 0.44 16.97 5.75
N LEU A 98 0.14 16.26 4.67
CA LEU A 98 0.83 16.41 3.38
C LEU A 98 -0.05 16.86 2.23
N LEU A 99 -1.37 16.77 2.31
CA LEU A 99 -2.24 17.16 1.21
C LEU A 99 -2.39 18.68 1.17
N VAL A 100 -1.86 19.29 0.11
CA VAL A 100 -1.94 20.75 -0.11
C VAL A 100 -3.21 21.11 -0.90
N SER A 101 -3.48 20.40 -1.98
CA SER A 101 -4.67 20.61 -2.81
C SER A 101 -5.03 19.37 -3.62
N ALA A 102 -6.27 19.28 -4.04
CA ALA A 102 -6.75 18.26 -4.96
C ALA A 102 -7.70 18.89 -5.98
N GLU A 103 -7.47 18.63 -7.24
CA GLU A 103 -8.25 19.15 -8.37
C GLU A 103 -8.54 18.03 -9.36
N ALA A 104 -9.78 17.96 -9.84
CA ALA A 104 -10.23 16.88 -10.72
C ALA A 104 -10.61 17.35 -12.11
N SER A 105 -10.35 16.50 -13.09
CA SER A 105 -10.85 16.60 -14.46
C SER A 105 -11.24 15.20 -14.94
N ALA A 106 -12.50 14.99 -15.26
CA ALA A 106 -13.04 13.68 -15.60
C ALA A 106 -12.68 12.60 -14.55
N ASN A 107 -11.87 11.62 -14.90
CA ASN A 107 -11.38 10.58 -13.99
C ASN A 107 -10.00 10.86 -13.39
N LEU A 108 -9.41 12.01 -13.67
CA LEU A 108 -8.07 12.39 -13.22
C LEU A 108 -8.16 13.33 -12.03
N VAL A 109 -7.32 13.11 -11.04
CA VAL A 109 -7.16 13.99 -9.87
C VAL A 109 -5.69 14.36 -9.74
N ILE A 110 -5.41 15.64 -9.71
CA ILE A 110 -4.09 16.17 -9.38
C ILE A 110 -4.07 16.51 -7.89
N VAL A 111 -3.22 15.85 -7.15
CA VAL A 111 -2.98 16.09 -5.73
C VAL A 111 -1.63 16.76 -5.58
N ARG A 112 -1.58 17.86 -4.85
CA ARG A 112 -0.33 18.55 -4.52
C ARG A 112 0.10 18.26 -3.09
N THR A 113 1.41 18.16 -2.91
CA THR A 113 2.07 17.96 -1.62
C THR A 113 3.23 18.93 -1.48
N PRO A 114 3.83 19.05 -0.27
CA PRO A 114 5.15 19.68 -0.17
C PRO A 114 6.20 18.94 -1.01
N PRO A 115 7.29 19.61 -1.43
CA PRO A 115 8.37 18.97 -2.19
C PRO A 115 8.91 17.73 -1.50
N GLY A 116 9.08 16.64 -2.26
CA GLY A 116 9.60 15.37 -1.78
C GLY A 116 8.57 14.45 -1.09
N ALA A 117 7.32 14.91 -0.88
CA ALA A 117 6.32 14.18 -0.11
C ALA A 117 5.32 13.37 -0.97
N ALA A 118 5.31 13.55 -2.29
CA ALA A 118 4.29 12.95 -3.16
C ALA A 118 4.29 11.42 -3.10
N GLN A 119 5.45 10.79 -3.15
CA GLN A 119 5.56 9.33 -3.09
C GLN A 119 5.01 8.75 -1.78
N PHE A 120 5.22 9.44 -0.68
CA PHE A 120 4.77 9.00 0.64
C PHE A 120 3.24 9.02 0.74
N LEU A 121 2.60 10.11 0.29
CA LEU A 121 1.14 10.18 0.26
C LEU A 121 0.53 9.23 -0.77
N ALA A 122 1.13 9.10 -1.96
CA ALA A 122 0.67 8.14 -2.98
C ALA A 122 0.70 6.69 -2.47
N SER A 123 1.75 6.30 -1.77
CA SER A 123 1.84 4.99 -1.12
C SER A 123 0.72 4.77 -0.11
N ALA A 124 0.37 5.79 0.68
CA ALA A 124 -0.74 5.69 1.63
C ALA A 124 -2.09 5.54 0.92
N ILE A 125 -2.30 6.22 -0.20
CA ILE A 125 -3.51 6.09 -1.02
C ILE A 125 -3.61 4.67 -1.58
N ASP A 126 -2.54 4.15 -2.16
CA ASP A 126 -2.52 2.81 -2.75
C ASP A 126 -2.81 1.73 -1.70
N HIS A 127 -2.24 1.84 -0.50
CA HIS A 127 -2.45 0.87 0.58
C HIS A 127 -3.82 0.96 1.24
N ALA A 128 -4.51 2.09 1.12
CA ALA A 128 -5.89 2.24 1.60
C ALA A 128 -6.90 1.46 0.75
N ASP A 129 -6.50 1.04 -0.45
CA ASP A 129 -7.24 0.14 -1.33
C ASP A 129 -8.67 0.60 -1.63
N TRP A 130 -8.84 1.88 -1.97
CA TRP A 130 -10.14 2.41 -2.35
C TRP A 130 -10.58 1.82 -3.71
N GLU A 131 -11.70 1.15 -3.74
CA GLU A 131 -12.28 0.58 -4.98
C GLU A 131 -12.46 1.62 -6.08
N SER A 132 -12.75 2.87 -5.70
CA SER A 132 -12.93 3.98 -6.64
C SER A 132 -11.65 4.41 -7.36
N ILE A 133 -10.47 3.99 -6.89
CA ILE A 133 -9.17 4.38 -7.42
C ILE A 133 -8.58 3.22 -8.23
N LEU A 134 -8.22 3.50 -9.48
CA LEU A 134 -7.52 2.56 -10.34
C LEU A 134 -6.02 2.47 -9.98
N GLY A 135 -5.41 3.58 -9.67
CA GLY A 135 -3.99 3.67 -9.30
C GLY A 135 -3.52 5.11 -9.17
N THR A 136 -2.25 5.25 -8.79
CA THR A 136 -1.58 6.54 -8.64
C THR A 136 -0.25 6.56 -9.36
N VAL A 137 0.16 7.77 -9.78
CA VAL A 137 1.50 8.06 -10.29
C VAL A 137 2.04 9.27 -9.54
N ALA A 138 3.18 9.11 -8.87
CA ALA A 138 3.75 10.17 -8.05
C ALA A 138 5.01 10.77 -8.67
N GLY A 139 5.06 12.11 -8.71
CA GLY A 139 6.26 12.88 -8.95
C GLY A 139 6.94 13.27 -7.64
N ASP A 140 7.53 14.45 -7.58
CA ASP A 140 8.17 15.00 -6.38
C ASP A 140 7.15 15.63 -5.41
N ASP A 141 6.29 16.52 -5.93
CA ASP A 141 5.30 17.31 -5.19
C ASP A 141 3.86 17.12 -5.72
N THR A 142 3.69 16.24 -6.68
CA THR A 142 2.43 16.05 -7.39
C THR A 142 2.12 14.59 -7.56
N ILE A 143 0.87 14.21 -7.30
CA ILE A 143 0.35 12.86 -7.53
C ILE A 143 -0.78 12.94 -8.54
N LEU A 144 -0.74 12.08 -9.55
CA LEU A 144 -1.88 11.79 -10.41
C LEU A 144 -2.63 10.61 -9.83
N VAL A 145 -3.87 10.82 -9.39
CA VAL A 145 -4.78 9.76 -8.94
C VAL A 145 -5.80 9.52 -10.05
N ILE A 146 -6.00 8.28 -10.42
CA ILE A 146 -6.89 7.88 -11.51
C ILE A 146 -8.10 7.16 -10.93
N SER A 147 -9.30 7.72 -11.14
CA SER A 147 -10.56 7.09 -10.77
C SER A 147 -10.91 5.95 -11.76
N ARG A 148 -11.49 4.87 -11.24
CA ARG A 148 -12.07 3.80 -12.08
C ARG A 148 -13.27 4.27 -12.89
N ASP A 149 -14.11 5.09 -12.26
CA ASP A 149 -15.23 5.70 -12.94
C ASP A 149 -14.72 6.81 -13.88
N PRO A 150 -15.06 6.79 -15.18
CA PRO A 150 -14.64 7.82 -16.12
C PRO A 150 -15.03 9.25 -15.71
N GLN A 151 -16.00 9.42 -14.83
CA GLN A 151 -16.44 10.72 -14.30
C GLN A 151 -16.22 10.85 -12.78
N GLY A 152 -15.50 9.92 -12.18
CA GLY A 152 -15.37 9.81 -10.73
C GLY A 152 -14.28 10.67 -10.09
N GLY A 153 -13.50 11.43 -10.87
CA GLY A 153 -12.39 12.20 -10.33
C GLY A 153 -12.81 13.19 -9.24
N ARG A 154 -13.93 13.89 -9.45
CA ARG A 154 -14.43 14.84 -8.46
C ARG A 154 -14.78 14.18 -7.13
N SER A 155 -15.44 13.04 -7.18
CA SER A 155 -15.77 12.27 -5.96
C SER A 155 -14.52 11.81 -5.20
N VAL A 156 -13.51 11.38 -5.92
CA VAL A 156 -12.21 10.99 -5.32
C VAL A 156 -11.52 12.21 -4.71
N ALA A 157 -11.46 13.33 -5.43
CA ALA A 157 -10.87 14.57 -4.92
C ALA A 157 -11.57 15.05 -3.64
N ASP A 158 -12.90 15.06 -3.64
CA ASP A 158 -13.71 15.47 -2.47
C ASP A 158 -13.46 14.53 -1.28
N SER A 159 -13.34 13.22 -1.53
CA SER A 159 -13.03 12.25 -0.47
C SER A 159 -11.65 12.49 0.14
N LEU A 160 -10.63 12.77 -0.68
CA LEU A 160 -9.29 13.09 -0.20
C LEU A 160 -9.26 14.40 0.60
N LEU A 161 -9.94 15.43 0.12
CA LEU A 161 -10.05 16.71 0.83
C LEU A 161 -10.80 16.57 2.17
N ASN A 162 -11.85 15.76 2.20
CA ASN A 162 -12.62 15.53 3.43
C ASN A 162 -11.79 14.86 4.53
N ILE A 163 -10.94 13.87 4.19
CA ILE A 163 -10.08 13.25 5.20
C ILE A 163 -8.97 14.19 5.68
N ALA A 164 -8.45 15.06 4.81
CA ALA A 164 -7.45 16.06 5.19
C ALA A 164 -8.03 17.16 6.09
N ASN A 165 -9.32 17.47 5.96
CA ASN A 165 -10.00 18.54 6.71
C ASN A 165 -10.59 18.09 8.06
N ARG A 166 -10.46 16.82 8.44
CA ARG A 166 -11.08 16.30 9.68
C ARG A 166 -10.59 16.91 10.99
N LYS A 167 -9.47 17.62 10.99
CA LYS A 167 -8.93 18.32 12.16
C LYS A 167 -9.67 19.62 12.55
N GLY A 168 -10.70 20.01 11.81
CA GLY A 168 -11.45 21.25 12.01
C GLY A 168 -12.80 21.09 12.72
N SER A 169 -13.03 19.95 13.36
CA SER A 169 -14.30 19.70 14.09
C SER A 169 -14.04 19.30 15.51
#